data_8ce9f244143e8ed0b5f76a8d1f6509c2
#
_entry.id   8ce9f244143e8ed0b5f76a8d1f6509c2
#
_cell.length_a   1.000
_cell.length_b   1.000
_cell.length_c   1.000
_cell.angle_alpha   90.00
_cell.angle_beta   90.00
_cell.angle_gamma   90.00
#
_symmetry.space_group_name_H-M   'P 1'
#
loop_
_entity.id
_entity.type
_entity.pdbx_description
1 polymer ?
#
loop_
_entity_poly.entity_id
_entity_poly.type
_entity_poly.pdbx_seq_one_letter_code
_entity_poly.pdbx_strand_id
1 'polypeptide(L)'
;IPAESSVLPTDIELSTRPEDSMGSDEEWTMAESSLKEALDEGGLDYKINEGDGAFYGPKIDFHIEDSLGRSWQCGTIQLDFQLPQRFELEYIGKDGEKHRPIVIHRVIFGSIERFIGILIEHFAGKFPTWLAPVQVKILPISDKFADYAEKVKEELEQQDIRVEIDHR
;
A
#
# COMPACT_ATOMS: atom_id res chain seq x y z
N ILE A 1 -6.97 11.49 25.02
CA ILE A 1 -5.97 10.56 24.46
C ILE A 1 -5.17 11.38 23.47
N PRO A 2 -3.88 11.64 23.69
CA PRO A 2 -3.08 12.33 22.71
C PRO A 2 -2.98 11.43 21.47
N ALA A 3 -3.40 11.97 20.33
CA ALA A 3 -3.13 11.39 19.03
C ALA A 3 -1.65 11.65 18.69
N GLU A 4 -0.76 10.97 19.36
CA GLU A 4 0.56 10.74 18.78
C GLU A 4 0.32 9.68 17.71
N SER A 5 0.25 10.14 16.48
CA SER A 5 0.40 9.27 15.32
C SER A 5 1.80 8.64 15.45
N SER A 6 1.85 7.45 16.04
CA SER A 6 3.02 6.61 15.87
C SER A 6 3.02 6.18 14.40
N VAL A 7 3.54 7.08 13.54
CA VAL A 7 3.93 6.69 12.19
C VAL A 7 4.96 5.60 12.40
N LEU A 8 4.64 4.38 11.97
CA LEU A 8 5.61 3.30 11.99
C LEU A 8 6.84 3.78 11.22
N PRO A 9 8.06 3.65 11.77
CA PRO A 9 9.26 4.03 11.05
C PRO A 9 9.24 3.32 9.69
N THR A 10 9.39 4.10 8.62
CA THR A 10 9.42 3.58 7.26
C THR A 10 10.87 3.67 6.78
N ASP A 11 11.46 2.53 6.45
CA ASP A 11 12.75 2.45 5.75
C ASP A 11 12.46 2.40 4.26
N ILE A 12 13.13 3.25 3.48
CA ILE A 12 12.94 3.35 2.04
C ILE A 12 14.21 2.89 1.36
N GLU A 13 14.04 2.01 0.36
CA GLU A 13 15.15 1.48 -0.43
C GLU A 13 14.92 1.73 -1.92
N LEU A 14 15.96 2.20 -2.60
CA LEU A 14 16.05 2.21 -4.06
C LEU A 14 16.78 0.95 -4.50
N SER A 15 16.05 -0.01 -5.02
CA SER A 15 16.59 -1.29 -5.50
C SER A 15 17.00 -1.18 -6.97
N THR A 16 18.27 -1.40 -7.22
CA THR A 16 18.90 -1.21 -8.54
C THR A 16 18.96 -2.52 -9.32
N ARG A 17 19.57 -2.47 -10.50
CA ARG A 17 19.64 -3.54 -11.49
C ARG A 17 20.22 -4.85 -10.94
N PRO A 18 19.49 -5.99 -11.01
CA PRO A 18 20.04 -7.29 -10.70
C PRO A 18 20.89 -7.86 -11.85
N GLU A 19 21.71 -8.87 -11.55
CA GLU A 19 22.59 -9.51 -12.53
C GLU A 19 21.79 -10.12 -13.69
N ASP A 20 20.70 -10.85 -13.37
CA ASP A 20 19.79 -11.44 -14.36
C ASP A 20 18.64 -10.48 -14.70
N SER A 21 18.92 -9.44 -15.48
CA SER A 21 17.95 -8.43 -15.85
C SER A 21 17.72 -8.32 -17.35
N MET A 22 16.57 -7.80 -17.73
CA MET A 22 16.20 -7.47 -19.10
C MET A 22 16.39 -5.98 -19.38
N GLY A 23 16.51 -5.62 -20.65
CA GLY A 23 16.66 -4.22 -21.08
C GLY A 23 18.11 -3.78 -21.26
N SER A 24 18.29 -2.62 -21.88
CA SER A 24 19.61 -2.04 -22.14
C SER A 24 20.18 -1.30 -20.93
N ASP A 25 21.47 -1.03 -20.95
CA ASP A 25 22.15 -0.26 -19.90
C ASP A 25 21.60 1.18 -19.83
N GLU A 26 21.24 1.75 -20.98
CA GLU A 26 20.66 3.08 -21.08
C GLU A 26 19.27 3.14 -20.43
N GLU A 27 18.41 2.14 -20.67
CA GLU A 27 17.07 2.05 -20.08
C GLU A 27 17.18 1.97 -18.54
N TRP A 28 18.06 1.14 -18.02
CA TRP A 28 18.29 1.00 -16.59
C TRP A 28 18.85 2.28 -15.96
N THR A 29 19.85 2.90 -16.57
CA THR A 29 20.44 4.16 -16.09
C THR A 29 19.39 5.27 -16.02
N MET A 30 18.57 5.39 -17.06
CA MET A 30 17.48 6.37 -17.09
C MET A 30 16.43 6.09 -16.00
N ALA A 31 16.03 4.83 -15.84
CA ALA A 31 15.02 4.44 -14.86
C ALA A 31 15.49 4.66 -13.42
N GLU A 32 16.70 4.22 -13.09
CA GLU A 32 17.29 4.41 -11.75
C GLU A 32 17.48 5.89 -11.44
N SER A 33 17.95 6.69 -12.39
CA SER A 33 18.10 8.13 -12.23
C SER A 33 16.76 8.81 -11.99
N SER A 34 15.70 8.42 -12.70
CA SER A 34 14.36 8.99 -12.53
C SER A 34 13.75 8.66 -11.16
N LEU A 35 13.94 7.43 -10.66
CA LEU A 35 13.48 7.06 -9.31
C LEU A 35 14.27 7.78 -8.23
N LYS A 36 15.58 7.93 -8.42
CA LYS A 36 16.44 8.69 -7.51
C LYS A 36 16.02 10.16 -7.45
N GLU A 37 15.82 10.79 -8.60
CA GLU A 37 15.34 12.18 -8.68
C GLU A 37 14.01 12.37 -7.97
N ALA A 38 13.05 11.44 -8.15
CA ALA A 38 11.78 11.48 -7.47
C ALA A 38 11.89 11.37 -5.93
N LEU A 39 12.81 10.55 -5.43
CA LEU A 39 13.09 10.43 -4.00
C LEU A 39 13.74 11.71 -3.45
N ASP A 40 14.72 12.25 -4.17
CA ASP A 40 15.45 13.47 -3.81
C ASP A 40 14.50 14.69 -3.80
N GLU A 41 13.64 14.84 -4.83
CA GLU A 41 12.60 15.88 -4.89
C GLU A 41 11.54 15.74 -3.79
N GLY A 42 11.20 14.50 -3.43
CA GLY A 42 10.30 14.20 -2.32
C GLY A 42 10.89 14.48 -0.94
N GLY A 43 12.19 14.78 -0.86
CA GLY A 43 12.91 15.01 0.40
C GLY A 43 12.90 13.77 1.31
N LEU A 44 12.92 12.58 0.71
CA LEU A 44 12.87 11.32 1.43
C LEU A 44 14.29 10.78 1.66
N ASP A 45 14.56 10.37 2.89
CA ASP A 45 15.78 9.63 3.20
C ASP A 45 15.63 8.17 2.74
N TYR A 46 16.60 7.67 1.98
CA TYR A 46 16.56 6.30 1.45
C TYR A 46 17.96 5.68 1.38
N LYS A 47 17.99 4.36 1.27
CA LYS A 47 19.19 3.56 1.03
C LYS A 47 19.18 3.01 -0.38
N ILE A 48 20.34 2.80 -0.95
CA ILE A 48 20.48 2.05 -2.21
C ILE A 48 20.67 0.57 -1.87
N ASN A 49 19.79 -0.26 -2.42
CA ASN A 49 19.85 -1.71 -2.33
C ASN A 49 20.31 -2.25 -3.70
N GLU A 50 21.61 -2.47 -3.82
CA GLU A 50 22.24 -2.85 -5.09
C GLU A 50 21.82 -4.27 -5.51
N GLY A 51 21.34 -4.41 -6.75
CA GLY A 51 21.01 -5.70 -7.34
C GLY A 51 19.68 -6.31 -6.91
N ASP A 52 18.85 -5.62 -6.12
CA ASP A 52 17.55 -6.11 -5.64
C ASP A 52 16.35 -5.64 -6.48
N GLY A 53 16.60 -4.97 -7.59
CA GLY A 53 15.57 -4.58 -8.54
C GLY A 53 14.81 -5.78 -9.12
N ALA A 54 13.64 -5.54 -9.70
CA ALA A 54 12.96 -6.59 -10.47
C ALA A 54 13.74 -6.84 -11.78
N PHE A 55 13.64 -8.05 -12.33
CA PHE A 55 14.34 -8.37 -13.59
C PHE A 55 13.96 -7.45 -14.76
N TYR A 56 12.82 -6.77 -14.67
CA TYR A 56 12.27 -5.89 -15.72
C TYR A 56 12.40 -4.39 -15.42
N GLY A 57 12.86 -4.01 -14.23
CA GLY A 57 13.07 -2.60 -13.89
C GLY A 57 13.41 -2.35 -12.41
N PRO A 58 13.93 -1.15 -12.12
CA PRO A 58 14.24 -0.74 -10.75
C PRO A 58 12.96 -0.45 -9.95
N LYS A 59 13.09 -0.43 -8.63
CA LYS A 59 11.96 -0.22 -7.73
C LYS A 59 12.35 0.61 -6.51
N ILE A 60 11.34 1.29 -5.95
CA ILE A 60 11.39 1.88 -4.60
C ILE A 60 10.57 0.97 -3.69
N ASP A 61 11.20 0.47 -2.64
CA ASP A 61 10.55 -0.36 -1.62
C ASP A 61 10.36 0.43 -0.32
N PHE A 62 9.18 0.27 0.28
CA PHE A 62 8.82 0.88 1.56
C PHE A 62 8.66 -0.21 2.60
N HIS A 63 9.50 -0.17 3.62
CA HIS A 63 9.48 -1.10 4.73
C HIS A 63 8.84 -0.47 5.96
N ILE A 64 8.03 -1.23 6.65
CA ILE A 64 7.50 -0.88 7.97
C ILE A 64 8.10 -1.80 9.01
N GLU A 65 8.32 -1.29 10.21
CA GLU A 65 8.76 -2.08 11.36
C GLU A 65 7.57 -2.41 12.24
N ASP A 66 7.42 -3.68 12.59
CA ASP A 66 6.37 -4.11 13.50
C ASP A 66 6.76 -3.87 14.98
N SER A 67 5.83 -4.14 15.90
CA SER A 67 6.04 -3.96 17.34
C SER A 67 7.13 -4.84 17.95
N LEU A 68 7.63 -5.83 17.21
CA LEU A 68 8.71 -6.72 17.61
C LEU A 68 10.05 -6.37 16.94
N GLY A 69 10.11 -5.26 16.19
CA GLY A 69 11.31 -4.83 15.47
C GLY A 69 11.59 -5.62 14.18
N ARG A 70 10.61 -6.34 13.64
CA ARG A 70 10.75 -7.05 12.35
C ARG A 70 10.39 -6.11 11.22
N SER A 71 11.26 -6.03 10.21
CA SER A 71 11.03 -5.25 9.00
C SER A 71 10.17 -6.01 7.99
N TRP A 72 9.19 -5.33 7.41
CA TRP A 72 8.26 -5.86 6.41
C TRP A 72 8.19 -4.94 5.20
N GLN A 73 8.59 -5.43 4.03
CA GLN A 73 8.33 -4.74 2.78
C GLN A 73 6.82 -4.75 2.49
N CYS A 74 6.20 -3.59 2.45
CA CYS A 74 4.78 -3.43 2.19
C CYS A 74 4.51 -2.65 0.91
N GLY A 75 5.00 -1.42 0.82
CA GLY A 75 4.83 -0.61 -0.36
C GLY A 75 5.92 -0.85 -1.39
N THR A 76 5.56 -0.76 -2.66
CA THR A 76 6.55 -0.82 -3.75
C THR A 76 6.07 0.03 -4.92
N ILE A 77 7.00 0.76 -5.55
CA ILE A 77 6.81 1.43 -6.84
C ILE A 77 7.86 0.88 -7.78
N GLN A 78 7.45 0.30 -8.92
CA GLN A 78 8.33 -0.34 -9.87
C GLN A 78 8.15 0.26 -11.26
N LEU A 79 9.23 0.58 -11.93
CA LEU A 79 9.20 0.97 -13.34
C LEU A 79 9.34 -0.26 -14.23
N ASP A 80 8.51 -0.34 -15.27
CA ASP A 80 8.50 -1.45 -16.21
C ASP A 80 8.52 -0.93 -17.65
N PHE A 81 9.61 -1.17 -18.33
CA PHE A 81 9.80 -0.85 -19.75
C PHE A 81 9.51 -2.06 -20.64
N GLN A 82 9.50 -3.27 -20.08
CA GLN A 82 9.50 -4.52 -20.83
C GLN A 82 8.10 -4.93 -21.29
N LEU A 83 7.10 -4.82 -20.39
CA LEU A 83 5.71 -5.13 -20.76
C LEU A 83 5.21 -4.26 -21.91
N PRO A 84 5.39 -2.92 -21.91
CA PRO A 84 5.00 -2.10 -23.03
C PRO A 84 5.66 -2.49 -24.36
N GLN A 85 6.93 -2.93 -24.32
CA GLN A 85 7.62 -3.40 -25.52
C GLN A 85 7.03 -4.72 -26.01
N ARG A 86 6.83 -5.69 -25.10
CA ARG A 86 6.32 -7.03 -25.45
C ARG A 86 4.89 -7.04 -25.94
N PHE A 87 4.06 -6.14 -25.42
CA PHE A 87 2.67 -5.99 -25.84
C PHE A 87 2.50 -4.95 -26.94
N GLU A 88 3.58 -4.37 -27.45
CA GLU A 88 3.58 -3.35 -28.50
C GLU A 88 2.65 -2.16 -28.17
N LEU A 89 2.60 -1.78 -26.89
CA LEU A 89 1.75 -0.67 -26.42
C LEU A 89 2.26 0.65 -26.99
N GLU A 90 1.34 1.48 -27.51
CA GLU A 90 1.65 2.78 -28.05
C GLU A 90 0.59 3.80 -27.62
N TYR A 91 0.99 5.05 -27.50
CA TYR A 91 0.09 6.20 -27.35
C TYR A 91 0.50 7.31 -28.29
N ILE A 92 -0.44 8.19 -28.64
CA ILE A 92 -0.17 9.38 -29.45
C ILE A 92 0.27 10.51 -28.53
N GLY A 93 1.49 10.98 -28.73
CA GLY A 93 2.05 12.10 -27.98
C GLY A 93 1.46 13.46 -28.39
N LYS A 94 1.85 14.51 -27.67
CA LYS A 94 1.44 15.90 -28.00
C LYS A 94 1.98 16.37 -29.34
N ASP A 95 3.03 15.76 -29.83
CA ASP A 95 3.66 15.95 -31.15
C ASP A 95 2.90 15.27 -32.29
N GLY A 96 1.85 14.47 -31.99
CA GLY A 96 1.11 13.70 -32.96
C GLY A 96 1.75 12.36 -33.36
N GLU A 97 2.90 12.02 -32.78
CA GLU A 97 3.65 10.81 -33.09
C GLU A 97 3.33 9.69 -32.07
N LYS A 98 3.66 8.47 -32.47
CA LYS A 98 3.51 7.29 -31.62
C LYS A 98 4.68 7.15 -30.68
N HIS A 99 4.37 6.99 -29.40
CA HIS A 99 5.34 6.78 -28.35
C HIS A 99 5.03 5.51 -27.57
N ARG A 100 6.07 4.90 -26.99
CA ARG A 100 5.92 3.75 -26.09
C ARG A 100 5.73 4.24 -24.65
N PRO A 101 4.68 3.78 -23.95
CA PRO A 101 4.51 4.12 -22.54
C PRO A 101 5.51 3.38 -21.65
N ILE A 102 5.68 3.88 -20.44
CA ILE A 102 6.30 3.17 -19.33
C ILE A 102 5.18 2.79 -18.37
N VAL A 103 5.19 1.54 -17.89
CA VAL A 103 4.23 1.10 -16.85
C VAL A 103 4.83 1.33 -15.48
N ILE A 104 4.05 1.90 -14.59
CA ILE A 104 4.40 2.06 -13.19
C ILE A 104 3.50 1.12 -12.38
N HIS A 105 4.09 0.05 -11.85
CA HIS A 105 3.42 -0.82 -10.89
C HIS A 105 3.48 -0.19 -9.52
N ARG A 106 2.37 -0.10 -8.83
CA ARG A 106 2.29 0.47 -7.49
C ARG A 106 1.44 -0.39 -6.57
N VAL A 107 2.00 -0.75 -5.44
CA VAL A 107 1.29 -1.39 -4.33
C VAL A 107 1.58 -0.61 -3.05
N ILE A 108 0.62 -0.56 -2.12
CA ILE A 108 0.77 0.17 -0.85
C ILE A 108 1.00 -0.81 0.30
N PHE A 109 0.23 -1.87 0.37
CA PHE A 109 0.21 -2.79 1.52
C PHE A 109 0.93 -4.12 1.27
N GLY A 110 1.37 -4.38 0.04
CA GLY A 110 1.82 -5.70 -0.38
C GLY A 110 0.68 -6.72 -0.33
N SER A 111 0.88 -7.88 0.30
CA SER A 111 -0.21 -8.82 0.58
C SER A 111 -1.11 -8.24 1.67
N ILE A 112 -2.40 -8.10 1.36
CA ILE A 112 -3.40 -7.56 2.31
C ILE A 112 -3.49 -8.45 3.55
N GLU A 113 -3.44 -9.76 3.40
CA GLU A 113 -3.51 -10.73 4.50
C GLU A 113 -2.33 -10.56 5.46
N ARG A 114 -1.12 -10.41 4.91
CA ARG A 114 0.08 -10.14 5.72
C ARG A 114 -0.02 -8.80 6.44
N PHE A 115 -0.48 -7.76 5.75
CA PHE A 115 -0.65 -6.43 6.34
C PHE A 115 -1.70 -6.44 7.47
N ILE A 116 -2.83 -7.13 7.29
CA ILE A 116 -3.83 -7.33 8.35
C ILE A 116 -3.20 -8.07 9.54
N GLY A 117 -2.38 -9.09 9.31
CA GLY A 117 -1.66 -9.80 10.36
C GLY A 117 -0.77 -8.87 11.19
N ILE A 118 -0.01 -7.99 10.52
CA ILE A 118 0.83 -6.97 11.17
C ILE A 118 -0.03 -6.02 12.03
N LEU A 119 -1.17 -5.58 11.50
CA LEU A 119 -2.08 -4.70 12.23
C LEU A 119 -2.70 -5.38 13.46
N ILE A 120 -3.10 -6.66 13.34
CA ILE A 120 -3.63 -7.43 14.48
C ILE A 120 -2.59 -7.53 15.59
N GLU A 121 -1.34 -7.84 15.25
CA GLU A 121 -0.24 -7.87 16.23
C GLU A 121 0.02 -6.50 16.84
N HIS A 122 0.10 -5.46 16.01
CA HIS A 122 0.40 -4.09 16.44
C HIS A 122 -0.64 -3.55 17.44
N PHE A 123 -1.91 -3.75 17.16
CA PHE A 123 -3.01 -3.31 18.03
C PHE A 123 -3.40 -4.35 19.10
N ALA A 124 -2.75 -5.52 19.11
CA ALA A 124 -3.16 -6.65 19.96
C ALA A 124 -4.67 -6.96 19.84
N GLY A 125 -5.22 -6.86 18.64
CA GLY A 125 -6.63 -7.01 18.32
C GLY A 125 -7.53 -5.84 18.75
N LYS A 126 -7.00 -4.82 19.43
CA LYS A 126 -7.75 -3.65 19.89
C LYS A 126 -7.66 -2.52 18.86
N PHE A 127 -8.28 -2.72 17.72
CA PHE A 127 -8.26 -1.75 16.65
C PHE A 127 -8.87 -0.40 17.05
N PRO A 128 -8.37 0.73 16.50
CA PRO A 128 -9.08 1.99 16.58
C PRO A 128 -10.46 1.85 15.89
N THR A 129 -11.45 2.60 16.36
CA THR A 129 -12.85 2.42 15.93
C THR A 129 -13.04 2.46 14.43
N TRP A 130 -12.33 3.35 13.72
CA TRP A 130 -12.43 3.47 12.26
C TRP A 130 -11.94 2.22 11.50
N LEU A 131 -11.04 1.44 12.10
CA LEU A 131 -10.47 0.22 11.51
C LEU A 131 -11.16 -1.06 12.05
N ALA A 132 -11.88 -0.97 13.16
CA ALA A 132 -12.54 -2.12 13.77
C ALA A 132 -13.55 -2.77 12.82
N PRO A 133 -13.54 -4.12 12.64
CA PRO A 133 -14.54 -4.83 11.82
C PRO A 133 -15.98 -4.53 12.26
N VAL A 134 -16.20 -4.45 13.57
CA VAL A 134 -17.45 -4.03 14.20
C VAL A 134 -17.18 -2.77 14.99
N GLN A 135 -17.80 -1.66 14.61
CA GLN A 135 -17.58 -0.35 15.24
C GLN A 135 -18.57 -0.09 16.38
N VAL A 136 -19.79 -0.58 16.22
CA VAL A 136 -20.84 -0.46 17.21
C VAL A 136 -21.54 -1.81 17.38
N LYS A 137 -21.76 -2.20 18.63
CA LYS A 137 -22.57 -3.38 18.96
C LYS A 137 -23.78 -2.94 19.76
N ILE A 138 -24.98 -3.23 19.26
CA ILE A 138 -26.25 -2.91 19.91
C ILE A 138 -26.69 -4.13 20.73
N LEU A 139 -26.98 -3.90 21.98
CA LEU A 139 -27.40 -4.94 22.94
C LEU A 139 -28.80 -4.63 23.42
N PRO A 140 -29.88 -5.14 22.78
CA PRO A 140 -31.21 -4.96 23.27
C PRO A 140 -31.39 -5.66 24.63
N ILE A 141 -31.98 -4.95 25.61
CA ILE A 141 -32.17 -5.51 26.96
C ILE A 141 -33.35 -6.50 27.03
N SER A 142 -34.20 -6.56 26.02
CA SER A 142 -35.23 -7.57 25.81
C SER A 142 -35.73 -7.54 24.37
N ASP A 143 -36.41 -8.62 23.94
CA ASP A 143 -37.00 -8.77 22.61
C ASP A 143 -37.99 -7.65 22.25
N LYS A 144 -38.61 -7.01 23.26
CA LYS A 144 -39.52 -5.89 23.05
C LYS A 144 -38.87 -4.67 22.38
N PHE A 145 -37.54 -4.60 22.43
CA PHE A 145 -36.78 -3.49 21.83
C PHE A 145 -36.06 -3.89 20.54
N ALA A 146 -36.34 -5.09 20.02
CA ALA A 146 -35.65 -5.56 18.79
C ALA A 146 -35.92 -4.63 17.59
N ASP A 147 -37.20 -4.24 17.38
CA ASP A 147 -37.57 -3.32 16.28
C ASP A 147 -36.89 -1.94 16.40
N TYR A 148 -36.69 -1.47 17.63
CA TYR A 148 -35.96 -0.23 17.86
C TYR A 148 -34.48 -0.37 17.61
N ALA A 149 -33.88 -1.51 18.02
CA ALA A 149 -32.48 -1.81 17.77
C ALA A 149 -32.18 -1.88 16.25
N GLU A 150 -33.08 -2.47 15.46
CA GLU A 150 -32.93 -2.50 14.00
C GLU A 150 -32.98 -1.09 13.39
N LYS A 151 -33.87 -0.21 13.84
CA LYS A 151 -33.91 1.18 13.38
C LYS A 151 -32.61 1.94 13.69
N VAL A 152 -32.08 1.76 14.90
CA VAL A 152 -30.81 2.38 15.30
C VAL A 152 -29.64 1.85 14.43
N LYS A 153 -29.65 0.54 14.13
CA LYS A 153 -28.69 -0.06 13.24
C LYS A 153 -28.76 0.56 11.84
N GLU A 154 -29.95 0.62 11.25
CA GLU A 154 -30.17 1.20 9.92
C GLU A 154 -29.70 2.65 9.85
N GLU A 155 -29.97 3.46 10.86
CA GLU A 155 -29.51 4.86 10.93
C GLU A 155 -27.98 4.97 10.98
N LEU A 156 -27.31 4.10 11.71
CA LEU A 156 -25.84 4.07 11.80
C LEU A 156 -25.20 3.53 10.51
N GLU A 157 -25.78 2.51 9.89
CA GLU A 157 -25.30 1.96 8.61
C GLU A 157 -25.43 2.98 7.47
N GLN A 158 -26.45 3.86 7.49
CA GLN A 158 -26.58 4.99 6.54
C GLN A 158 -25.42 6.02 6.67
N GLN A 159 -24.71 5.99 7.79
CA GLN A 159 -23.52 6.81 8.04
C GLN A 159 -22.20 6.02 7.82
N ASP A 160 -22.25 4.89 7.09
CA ASP A 160 -21.12 4.00 6.83
C ASP A 160 -20.48 3.40 8.10
N ILE A 161 -21.24 3.27 9.19
CA ILE A 161 -20.79 2.64 10.44
C ILE A 161 -21.11 1.15 10.39
N ARG A 162 -20.13 0.30 10.68
CA ARG A 162 -20.29 -1.17 10.76
C ARG A 162 -20.91 -1.56 12.09
N VAL A 163 -22.13 -2.06 12.04
CA VAL A 163 -22.96 -2.32 13.23
C VAL A 163 -23.39 -3.78 13.30
N GLU A 164 -23.35 -4.34 14.48
CA GLU A 164 -23.96 -5.64 14.80
C GLU A 164 -24.97 -5.51 15.92
N ILE A 165 -26.05 -6.30 15.84
CA ILE A 165 -26.98 -6.49 16.95
C ILE A 165 -26.74 -7.86 17.57
N ASP A 166 -26.68 -7.91 18.90
CA ASP A 166 -26.56 -9.15 19.66
C ASP A 166 -27.89 -9.45 20.34
N HIS A 167 -28.61 -10.46 19.86
CA HIS A 167 -29.93 -10.89 20.33
C HIS A 167 -29.86 -11.94 21.44
N ARG A 168 -28.79 -12.01 22.21
CA ARG A 168 -28.66 -12.97 23.31
C ARG A 168 -29.57 -12.69 24.48
#